data_cc1a5b30b38bebd0620dd13ff56f7293
#
_entry.id   cc1a5b30b38bebd0620dd13ff56f7293
#
_cell.length_a   1.000
_cell.length_b   1.000
_cell.length_c   1.000
_cell.angle_alpha   90.00
_cell.angle_beta   90.00
_cell.angle_gamma   90.00
#
_symmetry.space_group_name_H-M   'P 1'
#
loop_
_entity.id
_entity.type
_entity.pdbx_description
1 polymer ?
#
loop_
_entity_poly.entity_id
_entity_poly.type
_entity_poly.pdbx_seq_one_letter_code
_entity_poly.pdbx_strand_id
1 'polypeptide(L)'
;MKTRNEIKKLTLSAMFLALAFVLPFLTGQIPQIGSMLCPMHIPVLLCGFFCGAPWGLGVGFVAPLLRSFVLGMPPMFPTAFCMAFELAAYGFVAGWLHRKLPKKKINVYVSLLCAMIVGRILWGVVMFICMGLKVEAFGWSAFLAASVLNAIPGIVLQVVLIPLLVITLEKVVVKE
;
A
#
# COMPACT_ATOMS: atom_id res chain seq x y z
N MET A 1 -21.05 16.69 14.55
CA MET A 1 -20.72 16.28 13.17
C MET A 1 -19.27 15.84 13.00
N LYS A 2 -18.28 16.55 13.55
CA LYS A 2 -16.83 16.21 13.42
C LYS A 2 -16.50 14.81 13.97
N THR A 3 -16.98 14.50 15.18
CA THR A 3 -16.76 13.20 15.84
C THR A 3 -17.32 12.02 15.04
N ARG A 4 -18.51 12.15 14.45
CA ARG A 4 -19.15 11.10 13.63
C ARG A 4 -18.32 10.77 12.39
N ASN A 5 -17.72 11.78 11.77
CA ASN A 5 -16.85 11.57 10.60
C ASN A 5 -15.54 10.88 10.96
N GLU A 6 -14.96 11.19 12.12
CA GLU A 6 -13.74 10.50 12.57
C GLU A 6 -14.03 9.04 12.97
N ILE A 7 -15.18 8.75 13.59
CA ILE A 7 -15.61 7.38 13.88
C ILE A 7 -15.80 6.58 12.56
N LYS A 8 -16.45 7.17 11.55
CA LYS A 8 -16.60 6.52 10.23
C LYS A 8 -15.24 6.18 9.61
N LYS A 9 -14.27 7.11 9.64
CA LYS A 9 -12.92 6.87 9.13
C LYS A 9 -12.18 5.80 9.90
N LEU A 10 -12.30 5.80 11.23
CA LEU A 10 -11.71 4.77 12.10
C LEU A 10 -12.24 3.38 11.74
N THR A 11 -13.56 3.24 11.63
CA THR A 11 -14.20 1.96 11.26
C THR A 11 -13.77 1.48 9.87
N LEU A 12 -13.76 2.39 8.88
CA LEU A 12 -13.30 2.08 7.52
C LEU A 12 -11.81 1.69 7.51
N SER A 13 -10.97 2.39 8.26
CA SER A 13 -9.55 2.08 8.35
C SER A 13 -9.30 0.72 9.00
N ALA A 14 -10.06 0.36 10.03
CA ALA A 14 -10.03 -0.96 10.64
C ALA A 14 -10.47 -2.06 9.66
N MET A 15 -11.49 -1.80 8.84
CA MET A 15 -11.94 -2.71 7.79
C MET A 15 -10.84 -2.89 6.71
N PHE A 16 -10.19 -1.81 6.27
CA PHE A 16 -9.09 -1.91 5.31
C PHE A 16 -7.87 -2.61 5.90
N LEU A 17 -7.58 -2.45 7.18
CA LEU A 17 -6.54 -3.19 7.88
C LEU A 17 -6.85 -4.70 7.89
N ALA A 18 -8.09 -5.07 8.21
CA ALA A 18 -8.54 -6.46 8.17
C ALA A 18 -8.44 -7.05 6.75
N LEU A 19 -8.85 -6.29 5.71
CA LEU A 19 -8.69 -6.70 4.32
C LEU A 19 -7.20 -6.87 3.94
N ALA A 20 -6.32 -5.97 4.36
CA ALA A 20 -4.88 -6.09 4.12
C ALA A 20 -4.29 -7.34 4.78
N PHE A 21 -4.86 -7.78 5.91
CA PHE A 21 -4.47 -9.01 6.58
C PHE A 21 -4.97 -10.27 5.84
N VAL A 22 -6.22 -10.24 5.35
CA VAL A 22 -6.91 -11.40 4.76
C VAL A 22 -6.58 -11.60 3.27
N LEU A 23 -6.48 -10.52 2.47
CA LEU A 23 -6.28 -10.62 1.02
C LEU A 23 -5.12 -11.53 0.59
N PRO A 24 -3.96 -11.52 1.25
CA PRO A 24 -2.87 -12.41 0.87
C PRO A 24 -3.16 -13.91 1.03
N PHE A 25 -4.21 -14.30 1.78
CA PHE A 25 -4.65 -15.70 1.82
C PHE A 25 -5.25 -16.14 0.48
N LEU A 26 -5.84 -15.22 -0.28
CA LEU A 26 -6.37 -15.52 -1.61
C LEU A 26 -5.28 -15.92 -2.62
N THR A 27 -4.04 -15.54 -2.37
CA THR A 27 -2.87 -15.97 -3.17
C THR A 27 -2.28 -17.28 -2.67
N GLY A 28 -2.98 -18.02 -1.81
CA GLY A 28 -2.57 -19.29 -1.23
C GLY A 28 -1.33 -19.21 -0.36
N GLN A 29 -0.95 -18.01 0.11
CA GLN A 29 0.29 -17.73 0.86
C GLN A 29 1.57 -18.17 0.12
N ILE A 30 1.50 -18.33 -1.21
CA ILE A 30 2.66 -18.66 -2.05
C ILE A 30 3.52 -17.39 -2.16
N PRO A 31 4.76 -17.39 -1.62
CA PRO A 31 5.58 -16.17 -1.55
C PRO A 31 5.80 -15.53 -2.91
N GLN A 32 6.00 -16.33 -3.96
CA GLN A 32 6.23 -15.84 -5.32
C GLN A 32 5.00 -15.10 -5.86
N ILE A 33 3.81 -15.67 -5.73
CA ILE A 33 2.55 -15.06 -6.19
C ILE A 33 2.21 -13.83 -5.33
N GLY A 34 2.41 -13.93 -4.02
CA GLY A 34 2.19 -12.83 -3.08
C GLY A 34 3.09 -11.63 -3.37
N SER A 35 4.36 -11.85 -3.67
CA SER A 35 5.30 -10.78 -4.04
C SER A 35 4.96 -10.15 -5.41
N MET A 36 4.47 -10.93 -6.36
CA MET A 36 4.08 -10.45 -7.69
C MET A 36 2.78 -9.64 -7.67
N LEU A 37 1.76 -10.08 -6.93
CA LEU A 37 0.43 -9.45 -6.92
C LEU A 37 0.31 -8.33 -5.89
N CYS A 38 1.18 -8.30 -4.89
CA CYS A 38 1.19 -7.29 -3.83
C CYS A 38 -0.21 -7.02 -3.22
N PRO A 39 -0.97 -8.04 -2.78
CA PRO A 39 -2.37 -7.92 -2.42
C PRO A 39 -2.62 -6.98 -1.24
N MET A 40 -1.67 -6.83 -0.32
CA MET A 40 -1.77 -5.91 0.83
C MET A 40 -1.79 -4.44 0.43
N HIS A 41 -1.22 -4.10 -0.73
CA HIS A 41 -1.13 -2.71 -1.19
C HIS A 41 -2.51 -2.14 -1.56
N ILE A 42 -3.41 -2.98 -2.08
CA ILE A 42 -4.75 -2.57 -2.54
C ILE A 42 -5.57 -1.94 -1.39
N PRO A 43 -5.79 -2.61 -0.25
CA PRO A 43 -6.54 -2.02 0.87
C PRO A 43 -5.87 -0.79 1.47
N VAL A 44 -4.54 -0.74 1.51
CA VAL A 44 -3.81 0.42 2.04
C VAL A 44 -4.01 1.65 1.15
N LEU A 45 -3.89 1.49 -0.17
CA LEU A 45 -4.16 2.57 -1.11
C LEU A 45 -5.62 3.04 -1.03
N LEU A 46 -6.58 2.12 -0.99
CA LEU A 46 -8.00 2.44 -0.81
C LEU A 46 -8.23 3.19 0.51
N CYS A 47 -7.60 2.77 1.61
CA CYS A 47 -7.65 3.49 2.87
C CYS A 47 -7.15 4.93 2.71
N GLY A 48 -6.04 5.15 2.01
CA GLY A 48 -5.53 6.48 1.68
C GLY A 48 -6.56 7.33 0.94
N PHE A 49 -7.18 6.78 -0.12
CA PHE A 49 -8.18 7.49 -0.93
C PHE A 49 -9.44 7.85 -0.13
N PHE A 50 -10.01 6.92 0.65
CA PHE A 50 -11.28 7.12 1.34
C PHE A 50 -11.15 7.78 2.71
N CYS A 51 -10.21 7.32 3.53
CA CYS A 51 -10.03 7.82 4.90
C CYS A 51 -9.06 9.02 4.93
N GLY A 52 -8.14 9.10 3.95
CA GLY A 52 -7.15 10.16 3.79
C GLY A 52 -5.78 9.82 4.35
N ALA A 53 -4.83 10.75 4.14
CA ALA A 53 -3.41 10.55 4.37
C ALA A 53 -3.04 9.97 5.76
N PRO A 54 -3.50 10.52 6.90
CA PRO A 54 -3.07 10.02 8.20
C PRO A 54 -3.55 8.59 8.47
N TRP A 55 -4.75 8.23 8.02
CA TRP A 55 -5.30 6.88 8.18
C TRP A 55 -4.62 5.88 7.24
N GLY A 56 -4.39 6.29 5.99
CA GLY A 56 -3.64 5.48 5.02
C GLY A 56 -2.21 5.19 5.48
N LEU A 57 -1.53 6.19 6.05
CA LEU A 57 -0.20 6.03 6.66
C LEU A 57 -0.24 5.02 7.80
N GLY A 58 -1.18 5.19 8.74
CA GLY A 58 -1.29 4.30 9.90
C GLY A 58 -1.57 2.84 9.50
N VAL A 59 -2.56 2.62 8.65
CA VAL A 59 -2.87 1.26 8.14
C VAL A 59 -1.70 0.68 7.36
N GLY A 60 -1.06 1.47 6.49
CA GLY A 60 0.09 1.03 5.70
C GLY A 60 1.29 0.63 6.55
N PHE A 61 1.56 1.36 7.62
CA PHE A 61 2.65 1.05 8.53
C PHE A 61 2.36 -0.21 9.37
N VAL A 62 1.15 -0.33 9.90
CA VAL A 62 0.77 -1.41 10.83
C VAL A 62 0.55 -2.74 10.10
N ALA A 63 -0.06 -2.73 8.91
CA ALA A 63 -0.50 -3.95 8.23
C ALA A 63 0.61 -5.01 8.01
N PRO A 64 1.78 -4.69 7.43
CA PRO A 64 2.83 -5.69 7.21
C PRO A 64 3.49 -6.16 8.50
N LEU A 65 3.65 -5.28 9.49
CA LEU A 65 4.23 -5.63 10.79
C LEU A 65 3.30 -6.57 11.57
N LEU A 66 2.01 -6.22 11.64
CA LEU A 66 1.00 -7.05 12.29
C LEU A 66 0.93 -8.45 11.64
N ARG A 67 0.92 -8.50 10.30
CA ARG A 67 0.88 -9.75 9.56
C ARG A 67 2.13 -10.60 9.80
N SER A 68 3.30 -9.99 9.78
CA SER A 68 4.56 -10.66 10.08
C SER A 68 4.59 -11.22 11.49
N PHE A 69 4.10 -10.45 12.45
CA PHE A 69 4.03 -10.86 13.87
C PHE A 69 3.07 -12.03 14.09
N VAL A 70 1.87 -11.99 13.47
CA VAL A 70 0.82 -13.00 13.71
C VAL A 70 1.02 -14.26 12.86
N LEU A 71 1.46 -14.12 11.61
CA LEU A 71 1.53 -15.21 10.64
C LEU A 71 2.98 -15.61 10.27
N GLY A 72 3.98 -14.90 10.76
CA GLY A 72 5.37 -15.16 10.41
C GLY A 72 5.74 -14.80 8.97
N MET A 73 4.81 -14.26 8.19
CA MET A 73 5.03 -13.91 6.77
C MET A 73 4.43 -12.53 6.42
N PRO A 74 5.18 -11.67 5.75
CA PRO A 74 6.59 -11.78 5.32
C PRO A 74 7.56 -11.80 6.52
N PRO A 75 8.84 -12.21 6.33
CA PRO A 75 9.85 -12.17 7.40
C PRO A 75 9.93 -10.77 8.00
N MET A 76 9.97 -10.68 9.36
CA MET A 76 9.93 -9.40 10.07
C MET A 76 11.03 -8.46 9.59
N PHE A 77 12.27 -8.96 9.53
CA PHE A 77 13.43 -8.20 9.08
C PHE A 77 14.13 -8.93 7.92
N PRO A 78 14.49 -8.24 6.84
CA PRO A 78 14.26 -6.81 6.55
C PRO A 78 12.89 -6.55 5.90
N THR A 79 12.17 -7.59 5.41
CA THR A 79 11.10 -7.45 4.43
C THR A 79 9.88 -6.71 4.98
N ALA A 80 9.28 -7.18 6.09
CA ALA A 80 8.09 -6.54 6.67
C ALA A 80 8.40 -5.11 7.12
N PHE A 81 9.61 -4.87 7.65
CA PHE A 81 10.04 -3.55 8.05
C PHE A 81 10.11 -2.58 6.86
N CYS A 82 10.77 -2.98 5.77
CA CYS A 82 10.84 -2.15 4.55
C CYS A 82 9.46 -1.93 3.94
N MET A 83 8.60 -2.97 3.91
CA MET A 83 7.22 -2.86 3.44
C MET A 83 6.38 -1.92 4.29
N ALA A 84 6.62 -1.81 5.60
CA ALA A 84 5.89 -0.90 6.46
C ALA A 84 6.08 0.57 6.02
N PHE A 85 7.30 0.97 5.70
CA PHE A 85 7.58 2.31 5.18
C PHE A 85 7.03 2.51 3.78
N GLU A 86 7.15 1.52 2.91
CA GLU A 86 6.58 1.56 1.56
C GLU A 86 5.06 1.75 1.58
N LEU A 87 4.34 0.91 2.32
CA LEU A 87 2.89 0.97 2.38
C LEU A 87 2.39 2.23 3.11
N ALA A 88 3.11 2.68 4.12
CA ALA A 88 2.84 3.96 4.79
C ALA A 88 2.92 5.13 3.80
N ALA A 89 3.97 5.16 2.96
CA ALA A 89 4.11 6.16 1.91
C ALA A 89 2.99 6.05 0.86
N TYR A 90 2.62 4.85 0.44
CA TYR A 90 1.51 4.62 -0.48
C TYR A 90 0.21 5.22 0.05
N GLY A 91 -0.18 4.86 1.27
CA GLY A 91 -1.41 5.35 1.89
C GLY A 91 -1.39 6.86 2.12
N PHE A 92 -0.25 7.40 2.57
CA PHE A 92 -0.09 8.84 2.80
C PHE A 92 -0.16 9.65 1.51
N VAL A 93 0.68 9.33 0.53
CA VAL A 93 0.80 10.09 -0.73
C VAL A 93 -0.49 10.01 -1.54
N ALA A 94 -1.09 8.83 -1.66
CA ALA A 94 -2.36 8.65 -2.35
C ALA A 94 -3.46 9.52 -1.72
N GLY A 95 -3.61 9.45 -0.40
CA GLY A 95 -4.63 10.21 0.33
C GLY A 95 -4.38 11.72 0.33
N TRP A 96 -3.11 12.15 0.38
CA TRP A 96 -2.75 13.57 0.37
C TRP A 96 -2.97 14.20 -1.00
N LEU A 97 -2.48 13.57 -2.06
CA LEU A 97 -2.66 14.05 -3.43
C LEU A 97 -4.13 14.04 -3.85
N HIS A 98 -4.86 12.97 -3.51
CA HIS A 98 -6.28 12.87 -3.84
C HIS A 98 -7.12 13.98 -3.21
N ARG A 99 -6.72 14.48 -2.03
CA ARG A 99 -7.39 15.63 -1.39
C ARG A 99 -6.97 16.98 -1.93
N LYS A 100 -5.72 17.11 -2.42
CA LYS A 100 -5.21 18.37 -2.96
C LYS A 100 -5.57 18.60 -4.43
N LEU A 101 -5.67 17.52 -5.20
CA LEU A 101 -5.99 17.61 -6.63
C LEU A 101 -7.50 17.75 -6.86
N PRO A 102 -7.91 18.45 -7.93
CA PRO A 102 -9.32 18.53 -8.32
C PRO A 102 -9.91 17.12 -8.54
N LYS A 103 -11.19 16.93 -8.20
CA LYS A 103 -11.87 15.62 -8.33
C LYS A 103 -12.15 15.24 -9.78
N LYS A 104 -11.11 15.00 -10.55
CA LYS A 104 -11.16 14.47 -11.93
C LYS A 104 -10.69 13.02 -11.91
N LYS A 105 -11.28 12.18 -12.75
CA LYS A 105 -10.91 10.76 -12.88
C LYS A 105 -9.41 10.57 -13.13
N ILE A 106 -8.81 11.44 -13.95
CA ILE A 106 -7.38 11.40 -14.25
C ILE A 106 -6.51 11.61 -13.00
N ASN A 107 -6.97 12.41 -12.04
CA ASN A 107 -6.20 12.72 -10.84
C ASN A 107 -6.13 11.53 -9.86
N VAL A 108 -7.04 10.57 -9.96
CA VAL A 108 -6.95 9.30 -9.23
C VAL A 108 -5.73 8.51 -9.73
N TYR A 109 -5.56 8.43 -11.06
CA TYR A 109 -4.39 7.77 -11.65
C TYR A 109 -3.09 8.51 -11.30
N VAL A 110 -3.09 9.84 -11.35
CA VAL A 110 -1.92 10.66 -10.97
C VAL A 110 -1.54 10.41 -9.51
N SER A 111 -2.52 10.45 -8.60
CA SER A 111 -2.28 10.20 -7.17
C SER A 111 -1.76 8.78 -6.91
N LEU A 112 -2.30 7.80 -7.62
CA LEU A 112 -1.89 6.40 -7.52
C LEU A 112 -0.44 6.22 -8.01
N LEU A 113 -0.12 6.69 -9.21
CA LEU A 113 1.21 6.54 -9.81
C LEU A 113 2.27 7.28 -8.97
N CYS A 114 1.98 8.50 -8.52
CA CYS A 114 2.89 9.22 -7.62
C CYS A 114 3.13 8.45 -6.31
N ALA A 115 2.06 7.89 -5.72
CA ALA A 115 2.19 7.10 -4.50
C ALA A 115 3.07 5.86 -4.73
N MET A 116 2.87 5.17 -5.85
CA MET A 116 3.66 3.97 -6.21
C MET A 116 5.14 4.31 -6.41
N ILE A 117 5.46 5.41 -7.09
CA ILE A 117 6.84 5.85 -7.30
C ILE A 117 7.50 6.19 -5.96
N VAL A 118 6.86 7.05 -5.15
CA VAL A 118 7.40 7.47 -3.85
C VAL A 118 7.61 6.29 -2.91
N GLY A 119 6.64 5.38 -2.84
CA GLY A 119 6.75 4.21 -1.98
C GLY A 119 7.86 3.25 -2.42
N ARG A 120 8.04 3.04 -3.73
CA ARG A 120 9.14 2.22 -4.25
C ARG A 120 10.51 2.82 -3.97
N ILE A 121 10.65 4.13 -4.12
CA ILE A 121 11.89 4.83 -3.75
C ILE A 121 12.15 4.65 -2.26
N LEU A 122 11.15 4.85 -1.42
CA LEU A 122 11.30 4.72 0.03
C LEU A 122 11.64 3.28 0.43
N TRP A 123 10.98 2.28 -0.15
CA TRP A 123 11.33 0.87 0.05
C TRP A 123 12.80 0.61 -0.29
N GLY A 124 13.28 1.11 -1.44
CA GLY A 124 14.66 0.95 -1.86
C GLY A 124 15.65 1.60 -0.89
N VAL A 125 15.36 2.81 -0.45
CA VAL A 125 16.21 3.53 0.52
C VAL A 125 16.27 2.78 1.85
N VAL A 126 15.13 2.37 2.40
CA VAL A 126 15.07 1.63 3.67
C VAL A 126 15.76 0.28 3.53
N MET A 127 15.55 -0.43 2.42
CA MET A 127 16.20 -1.72 2.15
C MET A 127 17.72 -1.57 2.05
N PHE A 128 18.19 -0.53 1.37
CA PHE A 128 19.62 -0.22 1.28
C PHE A 128 20.24 0.07 2.65
N ILE A 129 19.54 0.82 3.50
CA ILE A 129 19.98 1.09 4.88
C ILE A 129 20.03 -0.20 5.70
N CYS A 130 18.97 -1.03 5.60
CA CYS A 130 18.89 -2.28 6.35
C CYS A 130 19.93 -3.30 5.91
N MET A 131 20.22 -3.40 4.63
CA MET A 131 21.19 -4.35 4.05
C MET A 131 22.60 -3.81 4.02
N GLY A 132 22.80 -2.50 3.88
CA GLY A 132 24.12 -1.87 3.94
C GLY A 132 24.87 -2.08 5.25
N LEU A 133 24.18 -2.51 6.30
CA LEU A 133 24.75 -2.91 7.59
C LEU A 133 25.22 -4.38 7.62
N LYS A 134 24.94 -5.20 6.57
CA LYS A 134 25.28 -6.63 6.50
C LYS A 134 25.62 -7.06 5.06
N VAL A 135 26.47 -6.35 4.36
CA VAL A 135 26.68 -6.50 2.91
C VAL A 135 27.47 -7.75 2.55
N GLU A 136 26.93 -8.54 1.59
CA GLU A 136 27.78 -9.02 0.48
C GLU A 136 27.09 -9.01 -0.92
N ALA A 137 25.81 -8.80 -1.08
CA ALA A 137 25.20 -9.00 -2.41
C ALA A 137 23.90 -8.22 -2.75
N PHE A 138 23.67 -7.02 -2.26
CA PHE A 138 22.56 -6.23 -2.78
C PHE A 138 23.02 -5.30 -3.91
N GLY A 139 23.25 -5.90 -5.08
CA GLY A 139 23.62 -5.15 -6.29
C GLY A 139 22.42 -4.41 -6.89
N TRP A 140 22.70 -3.38 -7.68
CA TRP A 140 21.71 -2.59 -8.45
C TRP A 140 20.77 -3.48 -9.27
N SER A 141 21.28 -4.57 -9.85
CA SER A 141 20.51 -5.56 -10.60
C SER A 141 19.50 -6.32 -9.74
N ALA A 142 19.88 -6.73 -8.54
CA ALA A 142 18.99 -7.39 -7.59
C ALA A 142 17.87 -6.45 -7.09
N PHE A 143 18.21 -5.17 -6.84
CA PHE A 143 17.24 -4.13 -6.51
C PHE A 143 16.19 -3.96 -7.63
N LEU A 144 16.63 -3.78 -8.87
CA LEU A 144 15.73 -3.60 -10.01
C LEU A 144 14.85 -4.84 -10.25
N ALA A 145 15.42 -6.03 -10.14
CA ALA A 145 14.67 -7.26 -10.26
C ALA A 145 13.57 -7.40 -9.18
N ALA A 146 13.91 -7.16 -7.93
CA ALA A 146 12.98 -7.28 -6.81
C ALA A 146 11.93 -6.16 -6.77
N SER A 147 12.33 -4.92 -7.09
CA SER A 147 11.45 -3.76 -6.93
C SER A 147 10.54 -3.50 -8.14
N VAL A 148 10.97 -3.87 -9.34
CA VAL A 148 10.25 -3.55 -10.58
C VAL A 148 9.77 -4.81 -11.28
N LEU A 149 10.67 -5.70 -11.70
CA LEU A 149 10.30 -6.82 -12.57
C LEU A 149 9.30 -7.78 -11.91
N ASN A 150 9.52 -8.15 -10.66
CA ASN A 150 8.62 -9.07 -9.95
C ASN A 150 7.29 -8.41 -9.57
N ALA A 151 7.21 -7.10 -9.49
CA ALA A 151 6.00 -6.38 -9.10
C ALA A 151 5.13 -5.92 -10.29
N ILE A 152 5.58 -6.11 -11.56
CA ILE A 152 4.84 -5.69 -12.75
C ILE A 152 3.38 -6.19 -12.74
N PRO A 153 3.08 -7.48 -12.49
CA PRO A 153 1.70 -7.96 -12.48
C PRO A 153 0.84 -7.25 -11.42
N GLY A 154 1.41 -7.02 -10.23
CA GLY A 154 0.74 -6.32 -9.15
C GLY A 154 0.50 -4.84 -9.49
N ILE A 155 1.47 -4.17 -10.11
CA ILE A 155 1.34 -2.78 -10.56
C ILE A 155 0.20 -2.66 -11.58
N VAL A 156 0.16 -3.53 -12.59
CA VAL A 156 -0.92 -3.55 -13.59
C VAL A 156 -2.27 -3.78 -12.93
N LEU A 157 -2.36 -4.77 -12.04
CA LEU A 157 -3.59 -5.04 -11.30
C LEU A 157 -4.04 -3.81 -10.48
N GLN A 158 -3.14 -3.15 -9.80
CA GLN A 158 -3.44 -1.97 -8.97
C GLN A 158 -3.88 -0.77 -9.83
N VAL A 159 -3.21 -0.52 -10.95
CA VAL A 159 -3.56 0.59 -11.87
C VAL A 159 -4.93 0.42 -12.50
N VAL A 160 -5.40 -0.81 -12.69
CA VAL A 160 -6.74 -1.11 -13.20
C VAL A 160 -7.78 -1.12 -12.08
N LEU A 161 -7.51 -1.90 -11.02
CA LEU A 161 -8.49 -2.18 -9.98
C LEU A 161 -8.76 -0.97 -9.06
N ILE A 162 -7.71 -0.25 -8.63
CA ILE A 162 -7.85 0.83 -7.66
C ILE A 162 -8.65 2.01 -8.24
N PRO A 163 -8.34 2.56 -9.42
CA PRO A 163 -9.16 3.63 -9.98
C PRO A 163 -10.60 3.20 -10.26
N LEU A 164 -10.81 1.95 -10.70
CA LEU A 164 -12.15 1.40 -10.89
C LEU A 164 -12.95 1.42 -9.59
N LEU A 165 -12.37 0.90 -8.50
CA LEU A 165 -13.01 0.88 -7.18
C LEU A 165 -13.22 2.29 -6.63
N VAL A 166 -12.23 3.17 -6.69
CA VAL A 166 -12.33 4.55 -6.19
C VAL A 166 -13.44 5.31 -6.93
N ILE A 167 -13.43 5.29 -8.27
CA ILE A 167 -14.42 6.01 -9.08
C ILE A 167 -15.84 5.46 -8.89
N THR A 168 -15.97 4.14 -8.70
CA THR A 168 -17.27 3.50 -8.50
C THR A 168 -17.82 3.77 -7.11
N LEU A 169 -16.99 3.59 -6.08
CA LEU A 169 -17.38 3.77 -4.69
C LEU A 169 -17.60 5.26 -4.33
N GLU A 170 -16.81 6.19 -4.89
CA GLU A 170 -17.08 7.62 -4.69
C GLU A 170 -18.47 8.03 -5.18
N LYS A 171 -18.98 7.43 -6.27
CA LYS A 171 -20.34 7.69 -6.74
C LYS A 171 -21.43 7.23 -5.77
N VAL A 172 -21.13 6.21 -4.97
CA VAL A 172 -22.08 5.67 -3.97
C VAL A 172 -21.98 6.44 -2.66
N VAL A 173 -20.76 6.71 -2.19
CA VAL A 173 -20.49 7.36 -0.90
C VAL A 173 -20.76 8.88 -0.92
N VAL A 174 -20.61 9.54 -2.08
CA VAL A 174 -20.85 11.00 -2.20
C VAL A 174 -22.34 11.31 -2.43
N LYS A 175 -23.18 10.31 -2.69
CA LYS A 175 -24.64 10.49 -2.81
C LYS A 175 -25.40 10.48 -1.46
N GLU A 176 -24.73 10.17 -0.36
CA GLU A 176 -25.23 10.31 1.01
C GLU A 176 -24.63 11.55 1.71
#